data_ef433f4aa6df0cc54bdc9c7a13862a9f
#
_entry.id   ef433f4aa6df0cc54bdc9c7a13862a9f
#
_cell.length_a   1.000
_cell.length_b   1.000
_cell.length_c   1.000
_cell.angle_alpha   90.00
_cell.angle_beta   90.00
_cell.angle_gamma   90.00
#
_symmetry.space_group_name_H-M   'P 1'
#
loop_
_entity.id
_entity.type
_entity.pdbx_description
1 polymer ?
#
loop_
_entity_poly.entity_id
_entity_poly.type
_entity_poly.pdbx_seq_one_letter_code
_entity_poly.pdbx_strand_id
1 'polypeptide(L)'
;LELQDAPFGQSSAVMNIQQGWLSSMSTTKTVFTTGEAAKICKVSQQTIIRCFDNGTLKGFRVPGSRFRRIPRDQLFVFMKDNGIPTDALESGKKKLLIVDDDQDLVDLMRDTFERDGRFDIRTANNGFDAGMQVKEFRPDLVVLDVMLPDINGREVCQRVRSDRTMDSVRILCISGMVDSEKIADLRLAGANDFMQKPFTMDRLLERVCDQLEIDRPIAVA
;
A
#
# COMPACT_ATOMS: atom_id res chain seq x y z
N LEU A 1 -29.02 49.75 -34.11
CA LEU A 1 -27.79 49.26 -33.48
C LEU A 1 -28.15 48.08 -32.57
N GLU A 2 -28.01 46.88 -33.17
CA GLU A 2 -28.25 45.60 -32.50
C GLU A 2 -27.05 45.24 -31.66
N LEU A 3 -27.28 44.80 -30.44
CA LEU A 3 -26.31 44.07 -29.60
C LEU A 3 -26.78 42.62 -29.55
N GLN A 4 -25.98 41.75 -30.19
CA GLN A 4 -26.16 40.33 -30.20
C GLN A 4 -25.71 39.71 -28.91
N ASP A 5 -26.59 38.90 -28.32
CA ASP A 5 -26.31 37.99 -27.18
C ASP A 5 -25.34 36.87 -27.62
N ALA A 6 -24.24 36.75 -26.89
CA ALA A 6 -23.33 35.61 -26.98
C ALA A 6 -23.64 34.58 -25.89
N PRO A 7 -23.74 33.27 -26.22
CA PRO A 7 -24.05 32.26 -25.23
C PRO A 7 -22.84 31.94 -24.33
N PHE A 8 -23.07 31.86 -23.03
CA PHE A 8 -22.13 31.40 -22.02
C PHE A 8 -21.68 29.96 -22.33
N GLY A 9 -20.47 29.83 -22.81
CA GLY A 9 -19.79 28.53 -22.94
C GLY A 9 -19.47 27.95 -21.56
N GLN A 10 -20.08 26.85 -21.24
CA GLN A 10 -19.72 26.07 -20.06
C GLN A 10 -18.28 25.55 -20.22
N SER A 11 -17.40 26.04 -19.35
CA SER A 11 -15.98 25.75 -19.36
C SER A 11 -15.71 24.27 -19.12
N SER A 12 -15.06 23.62 -20.09
CA SER A 12 -14.53 22.25 -20.01
C SER A 12 -13.58 22.00 -18.82
N ALA A 13 -13.18 23.05 -18.12
CA ALA A 13 -12.36 22.98 -16.91
C ALA A 13 -13.11 22.40 -15.70
N VAL A 14 -14.42 22.61 -15.57
CA VAL A 14 -15.21 22.10 -14.44
C VAL A 14 -15.46 20.59 -14.56
N MET A 15 -15.58 20.05 -15.78
CA MET A 15 -15.72 18.60 -15.98
C MET A 15 -14.43 17.84 -15.71
N ASN A 16 -13.26 18.43 -15.96
CA ASN A 16 -11.97 17.81 -15.68
C ASN A 16 -11.65 17.74 -14.19
N ILE A 17 -12.11 18.71 -13.39
CA ILE A 17 -11.91 18.70 -11.92
C ILE A 17 -12.73 17.58 -11.27
N GLN A 18 -13.95 17.33 -11.72
CA GLN A 18 -14.78 16.23 -11.18
C GLN A 18 -14.26 14.83 -11.55
N GLN A 19 -13.65 14.65 -12.72
CA GLN A 19 -13.03 13.39 -13.12
C GLN A 19 -11.69 13.15 -12.39
N GLY A 20 -10.92 14.19 -12.11
CA GLY A 20 -9.68 14.11 -11.32
C GLY A 20 -9.93 13.72 -9.85
N TRP A 21 -11.02 14.17 -9.26
CA TRP A 21 -11.41 13.81 -7.89
C TRP A 21 -11.88 12.36 -7.76
N LEU A 22 -12.51 11.79 -8.77
CA LEU A 22 -12.92 10.38 -8.78
C LEU A 22 -11.73 9.42 -8.99
N SER A 23 -10.65 9.87 -9.63
CA SER A 23 -9.44 9.06 -9.83
C SER A 23 -8.50 9.03 -8.62
N SER A 24 -8.59 9.99 -7.68
CA SER A 24 -7.74 10.04 -6.49
C SER A 24 -8.36 9.35 -5.27
N MET A 25 -9.56 8.81 -5.38
CA MET A 25 -10.28 8.21 -4.25
C MET A 25 -9.96 6.74 -4.07
N SER A 26 -8.71 6.28 -4.22
CA SER A 26 -8.94 4.92 -4.20
C SER A 26 -8.05 3.99 -3.44
N THR A 27 -6.83 3.98 -3.57
CA THR A 27 -6.16 2.68 -3.42
C THR A 27 -5.41 2.50 -2.13
N THR A 28 -5.27 3.57 -1.37
CA THR A 28 -4.58 3.55 -0.07
C THR A 28 -5.53 3.66 1.13
N LYS A 29 -6.82 3.82 0.88
CA LYS A 29 -7.82 4.00 1.94
C LYS A 29 -8.07 2.69 2.69
N THR A 30 -7.93 2.73 4.02
CA THR A 30 -8.05 1.58 4.91
C THR A 30 -9.48 1.28 5.35
N VAL A 31 -10.38 2.28 5.31
CA VAL A 31 -11.76 2.16 5.80
C VAL A 31 -12.72 2.86 4.85
N PHE A 32 -13.79 2.16 4.50
CA PHE A 32 -14.83 2.63 3.60
C PHE A 32 -16.14 2.93 4.31
N THR A 33 -16.90 3.87 3.77
CA THR A 33 -18.32 4.06 4.08
C THR A 33 -19.16 3.02 3.33
N THR A 34 -20.42 2.83 3.74
CA THR A 34 -21.35 1.95 3.01
C THR A 34 -21.58 2.37 1.57
N GLY A 35 -21.54 3.67 1.29
CA GLY A 35 -21.69 4.20 -0.08
C GLY A 35 -20.47 3.91 -0.97
N GLU A 36 -19.27 4.02 -0.41
CA GLU A 36 -18.03 3.68 -1.13
C GLU A 36 -17.91 2.19 -1.37
N ALA A 37 -18.19 1.36 -0.36
CA ALA A 37 -18.22 -0.10 -0.51
C ALA A 37 -19.25 -0.54 -1.57
N ALA A 38 -20.41 0.10 -1.63
CA ALA A 38 -21.43 -0.16 -2.65
C ALA A 38 -20.93 0.12 -4.07
N LYS A 39 -20.20 1.23 -4.27
CA LYS A 39 -19.58 1.58 -5.56
C LYS A 39 -18.51 0.57 -5.96
N ILE A 40 -17.64 0.18 -5.02
CA ILE A 40 -16.56 -0.79 -5.24
C ILE A 40 -17.17 -2.17 -5.62
N CYS A 41 -18.14 -2.64 -4.86
CA CYS A 41 -18.81 -3.93 -5.11
C CYS A 41 -19.80 -3.88 -6.29
N LYS A 42 -20.06 -2.70 -6.87
CA LYS A 42 -21.07 -2.48 -7.92
C LYS A 42 -22.47 -2.97 -7.53
N VAL A 43 -22.85 -2.75 -6.26
CA VAL A 43 -24.18 -3.09 -5.71
C VAL A 43 -24.85 -1.85 -5.12
N SER A 44 -26.13 -1.98 -4.70
CA SER A 44 -26.80 -0.87 -4.01
C SER A 44 -26.25 -0.65 -2.61
N GLN A 45 -26.27 0.60 -2.13
CA GLN A 45 -25.87 0.91 -0.76
C GLN A 45 -26.75 0.16 0.26
N GLN A 46 -28.00 -0.05 -0.06
CA GLN A 46 -28.94 -0.82 0.78
C GLN A 46 -28.50 -2.28 0.91
N THR A 47 -27.94 -2.88 -0.14
CA THR A 47 -27.36 -4.22 -0.10
C THR A 47 -26.19 -4.29 0.88
N ILE A 48 -25.26 -3.34 0.81
CA ILE A 48 -24.12 -3.26 1.75
C ILE A 48 -24.59 -3.08 3.19
N ILE A 49 -25.57 -2.20 3.43
CA ILE A 49 -26.15 -1.99 4.76
C ILE A 49 -26.73 -3.29 5.30
N ARG A 50 -27.49 -4.03 4.49
CA ARG A 50 -28.09 -5.32 4.88
C ARG A 50 -27.02 -6.37 5.18
N CYS A 51 -25.96 -6.46 4.35
CA CYS A 51 -24.86 -7.38 4.59
C CYS A 51 -24.06 -7.03 5.86
N PHE A 52 -23.91 -5.75 6.18
CA PHE A 52 -23.31 -5.31 7.42
C PHE A 52 -24.18 -5.64 8.64
N ASP A 53 -25.49 -5.36 8.57
CA ASP A 53 -26.40 -5.53 9.70
C ASP A 53 -26.69 -7.01 10.01
N ASN A 54 -26.62 -7.91 9.03
CA ASN A 54 -26.75 -9.36 9.22
C ASN A 54 -25.40 -10.05 9.53
N GLY A 55 -24.29 -9.31 9.60
CA GLY A 55 -22.96 -9.80 9.95
C GLY A 55 -22.19 -10.50 8.81
N THR A 56 -22.73 -10.58 7.60
CA THR A 56 -22.04 -11.14 6.43
C THR A 56 -20.85 -10.26 6.01
N LEU A 57 -21.01 -8.94 6.12
CA LEU A 57 -19.92 -7.97 5.92
C LEU A 57 -19.50 -7.39 7.26
N LYS A 58 -18.30 -7.72 7.70
CA LYS A 58 -17.75 -7.25 8.99
C LYS A 58 -17.30 -5.79 8.91
N GLY A 59 -17.41 -5.12 10.05
CA GLY A 59 -16.98 -3.73 10.21
C GLY A 59 -17.42 -3.19 11.58
N PHE A 60 -17.30 -1.90 11.78
CA PHE A 60 -17.63 -1.25 13.05
C PHE A 60 -18.54 -0.03 12.86
N ARG A 61 -19.18 0.39 13.93
CA ARG A 61 -19.94 1.65 13.99
C ARG A 61 -19.12 2.68 14.75
N VAL A 62 -19.12 3.90 14.25
CA VAL A 62 -18.49 5.02 14.98
C VAL A 62 -19.25 5.22 16.29
N PRO A 63 -18.58 5.22 17.46
CA PRO A 63 -19.22 5.45 18.75
C PRO A 63 -20.07 6.72 18.72
N GLY A 64 -21.30 6.64 19.26
CA GLY A 64 -22.26 7.76 19.29
C GLY A 64 -22.89 8.12 17.94
N SER A 65 -22.67 7.34 16.88
CA SER A 65 -23.25 7.60 15.57
C SER A 65 -23.86 6.37 14.91
N ARG A 66 -24.69 6.59 13.87
CA ARG A 66 -25.26 5.53 13.03
C ARG A 66 -24.35 5.14 11.86
N PHE A 67 -23.17 5.79 11.72
CA PHE A 67 -22.31 5.59 10.58
C PHE A 67 -21.56 4.26 10.69
N ARG A 68 -21.72 3.43 9.66
CA ARG A 68 -21.01 2.17 9.49
C ARG A 68 -19.68 2.43 8.80
N ARG A 69 -18.64 1.72 9.24
CA ARG A 69 -17.31 1.74 8.67
C ARG A 69 -16.89 0.31 8.35
N ILE A 70 -16.34 0.12 7.16
CA ILE A 70 -15.98 -1.18 6.62
C ILE A 70 -14.47 -1.14 6.39
N PRO A 71 -13.68 -1.88 7.17
CA PRO A 71 -12.24 -2.03 6.93
C PRO A 71 -11.97 -2.67 5.57
N ARG A 72 -10.86 -2.29 4.93
CA ARG A 72 -10.48 -2.74 3.59
C ARG A 72 -10.34 -4.25 3.51
N ASP A 73 -9.65 -4.86 4.49
CA ASP A 73 -9.48 -6.29 4.62
C ASP A 73 -10.82 -7.03 4.68
N GLN A 74 -11.77 -6.51 5.45
CA GLN A 74 -13.11 -7.08 5.58
C GLN A 74 -13.93 -6.94 4.29
N LEU A 75 -13.76 -5.82 3.58
CA LEU A 75 -14.40 -5.64 2.28
C LEU A 75 -13.81 -6.59 1.23
N PHE A 76 -12.49 -6.79 1.25
CA PHE A 76 -11.79 -7.72 0.36
C PHE A 76 -12.26 -9.17 0.57
N VAL A 77 -12.28 -9.64 1.82
CA VAL A 77 -12.77 -10.98 2.17
C VAL A 77 -14.23 -11.14 1.72
N PHE A 78 -15.08 -10.17 2.03
CA PHE A 78 -16.48 -10.19 1.59
C PHE A 78 -16.63 -10.30 0.07
N MET A 79 -15.85 -9.52 -0.70
CA MET A 79 -15.90 -9.58 -2.16
C MET A 79 -15.46 -10.95 -2.68
N LYS A 80 -14.36 -11.49 -2.14
CA LYS A 80 -13.84 -12.81 -2.51
C LYS A 80 -14.85 -13.93 -2.22
N ASP A 81 -15.44 -13.93 -1.02
CA ASP A 81 -16.41 -14.95 -0.60
C ASP A 81 -17.71 -14.93 -1.41
N ASN A 82 -18.06 -13.76 -1.97
CA ASN A 82 -19.28 -13.58 -2.78
C ASN A 82 -18.99 -13.55 -4.29
N GLY A 83 -17.77 -13.88 -4.75
CA GLY A 83 -17.42 -13.91 -6.17
C GLY A 83 -17.47 -12.53 -6.83
N ILE A 84 -17.32 -11.43 -6.06
CA ILE A 84 -17.27 -10.07 -6.59
C ILE A 84 -15.83 -9.79 -7.03
N PRO A 85 -15.57 -9.29 -8.26
CA PRO A 85 -14.24 -8.97 -8.73
C PRO A 85 -13.53 -7.98 -7.80
N THR A 86 -12.32 -8.30 -7.40
CA THR A 86 -11.52 -7.49 -6.45
C THR A 86 -10.67 -6.41 -7.12
N ASP A 87 -10.67 -6.35 -8.45
CA ASP A 87 -9.85 -5.42 -9.25
C ASP A 87 -9.95 -3.96 -8.79
N ALA A 88 -11.14 -3.53 -8.36
CA ALA A 88 -11.37 -2.17 -7.88
C ALA A 88 -10.68 -1.86 -6.55
N LEU A 89 -10.41 -2.89 -5.73
CA LEU A 89 -9.57 -2.78 -4.54
C LEU A 89 -8.10 -3.03 -4.87
N GLU A 90 -7.79 -3.85 -5.86
CA GLU A 90 -6.44 -4.22 -6.26
C GLU A 90 -5.79 -3.18 -7.17
N SER A 91 -6.59 -2.43 -7.95
CA SER A 91 -6.07 -1.33 -8.76
C SER A 91 -5.43 -0.27 -7.88
N GLY A 92 -4.10 -0.12 -8.01
CA GLY A 92 -3.27 0.79 -7.24
C GLY A 92 -2.76 0.23 -5.92
N LYS A 93 -2.72 -1.09 -5.73
CA LYS A 93 -1.89 -1.69 -4.68
C LYS A 93 -0.47 -1.15 -4.78
N LYS A 94 0.13 -0.86 -3.62
CA LYS A 94 1.54 -0.51 -3.54
C LYS A 94 2.38 -1.76 -3.75
N LYS A 95 3.35 -1.68 -4.63
CA LYS A 95 4.26 -2.77 -4.93
C LYS A 95 5.34 -2.86 -3.87
N LEU A 96 5.38 -3.96 -3.16
CA LEU A 96 6.30 -4.23 -2.06
C LEU A 96 7.21 -5.41 -2.44
N LEU A 97 8.51 -5.18 -2.43
CA LEU A 97 9.51 -6.24 -2.55
C LEU A 97 10.11 -6.51 -1.17
N ILE A 98 10.06 -7.76 -0.72
CA ILE A 98 10.66 -8.22 0.54
C ILE A 98 11.91 -9.03 0.20
N VAL A 99 13.04 -8.65 0.78
CA VAL A 99 14.35 -9.27 0.55
C VAL A 99 14.97 -9.65 1.88
N ASP A 100 15.00 -10.94 2.17
CA ASP A 100 15.61 -11.51 3.39
C ASP A 100 15.95 -12.98 3.09
N ASP A 101 17.02 -13.52 3.62
CA ASP A 101 17.41 -14.93 3.46
C ASP A 101 16.71 -15.85 4.47
N ASP A 102 16.13 -15.29 5.54
CA ASP A 102 15.27 -16.00 6.48
C ASP A 102 13.86 -16.19 5.91
N GLN A 103 13.61 -17.38 5.35
CA GLN A 103 12.34 -17.71 4.71
C GLN A 103 11.15 -17.64 5.67
N ASP A 104 11.33 -18.01 6.94
CA ASP A 104 10.24 -17.95 7.94
C ASP A 104 9.82 -16.49 8.19
N LEU A 105 10.79 -15.58 8.26
CA LEU A 105 10.54 -14.15 8.39
C LEU A 105 9.89 -13.57 7.13
N VAL A 106 10.35 -13.97 5.93
CA VAL A 106 9.76 -13.57 4.65
C VAL A 106 8.30 -13.99 4.58
N ASP A 107 7.98 -15.23 4.95
CA ASP A 107 6.61 -15.75 4.93
C ASP A 107 5.72 -15.00 5.93
N LEU A 108 6.22 -14.71 7.13
CA LEU A 108 5.49 -13.94 8.13
C LEU A 108 5.22 -12.49 7.68
N MET A 109 6.22 -11.84 7.06
CA MET A 109 6.06 -10.51 6.47
C MET A 109 5.04 -10.54 5.33
N ARG A 110 5.17 -11.48 4.40
CA ARG A 110 4.23 -11.65 3.28
C ARG A 110 2.80 -11.82 3.77
N ASP A 111 2.54 -12.76 4.70
CA ASP A 111 1.21 -13.00 5.25
C ASP A 111 0.61 -11.76 5.93
N THR A 112 1.46 -10.95 6.57
CA THR A 112 1.03 -9.71 7.22
C THR A 112 0.57 -8.67 6.20
N PHE A 113 1.35 -8.45 5.15
CA PHE A 113 1.02 -7.48 4.11
C PHE A 113 -0.11 -7.98 3.18
N GLU A 114 -0.23 -9.28 2.94
CA GLU A 114 -1.36 -9.87 2.20
C GLU A 114 -2.68 -9.68 2.96
N ARG A 115 -2.67 -9.86 4.28
CA ARG A 115 -3.85 -9.60 5.14
C ARG A 115 -4.27 -8.14 5.14
N ASP A 116 -3.33 -7.21 5.07
CA ASP A 116 -3.63 -5.78 4.93
C ASP A 116 -4.35 -5.47 3.60
N GLY A 117 -4.04 -6.20 2.53
CA GLY A 117 -4.72 -6.15 1.24
C GLY A 117 -4.37 -4.95 0.35
N ARG A 118 -3.53 -4.02 0.79
CA ARG A 118 -3.11 -2.82 0.04
C ARG A 118 -1.85 -3.00 -0.78
N PHE A 119 -1.21 -4.17 -0.67
CA PHE A 119 0.09 -4.43 -1.27
C PHE A 119 0.02 -5.51 -2.35
N ASP A 120 0.78 -5.32 -3.42
CA ASP A 120 1.18 -6.34 -4.37
C ASP A 120 2.61 -6.74 -3.99
N ILE A 121 2.84 -8.01 -3.64
CA ILE A 121 4.05 -8.43 -2.93
C ILE A 121 4.86 -9.38 -3.81
N ARG A 122 6.16 -9.13 -3.87
CA ARG A 122 7.15 -10.09 -4.34
C ARG A 122 8.23 -10.29 -3.29
N THR A 123 8.91 -11.43 -3.35
CA THR A 123 9.98 -11.80 -2.42
C THR A 123 11.25 -12.19 -3.17
N ALA A 124 12.39 -12.00 -2.54
CA ALA A 124 13.69 -12.48 -2.98
C ALA A 124 14.52 -12.93 -1.77
N ASN A 125 15.33 -13.96 -1.93
CA ASN A 125 16.10 -14.56 -0.82
C ASN A 125 17.59 -14.20 -0.87
N ASN A 126 18.01 -13.41 -1.84
CA ASN A 126 19.38 -12.99 -2.04
C ASN A 126 19.42 -11.67 -2.82
N GLY A 127 20.59 -11.04 -2.85
CA GLY A 127 20.75 -9.74 -3.50
C GLY A 127 20.72 -9.77 -5.02
N PHE A 128 21.08 -10.90 -5.63
CA PHE A 128 21.01 -11.06 -7.09
C PHE A 128 19.54 -11.08 -7.56
N ASP A 129 18.73 -11.93 -6.94
CA ASP A 129 17.28 -12.01 -7.24
C ASP A 129 16.57 -10.69 -6.91
N ALA A 130 16.96 -10.03 -5.81
CA ALA A 130 16.46 -8.71 -5.47
C ALA A 130 16.71 -7.70 -6.60
N GLY A 131 17.92 -7.68 -7.16
CA GLY A 131 18.26 -6.79 -8.28
C GLY A 131 17.43 -7.07 -9.54
N MET A 132 17.14 -8.33 -9.85
CA MET A 132 16.25 -8.71 -10.95
C MET A 132 14.81 -8.27 -10.69
N GLN A 133 14.29 -8.57 -9.49
CA GLN A 133 12.93 -8.22 -9.10
C GLN A 133 12.70 -6.70 -9.08
N VAL A 134 13.66 -5.91 -8.62
CA VAL A 134 13.55 -4.44 -8.65
C VAL A 134 13.33 -3.94 -10.08
N LYS A 135 14.05 -4.47 -11.06
CA LYS A 135 13.93 -4.08 -12.48
C LYS A 135 12.61 -4.50 -13.12
N GLU A 136 12.17 -5.74 -12.87
CA GLU A 136 10.96 -6.29 -13.48
C GLU A 136 9.70 -5.78 -12.82
N PHE A 137 9.67 -5.83 -11.50
CA PHE A 137 8.48 -5.54 -10.71
C PHE A 137 8.28 -4.03 -10.50
N ARG A 138 9.38 -3.27 -10.45
CA ARG A 138 9.39 -1.83 -10.15
C ARG A 138 8.62 -1.53 -8.87
N PRO A 139 9.12 -1.97 -7.71
CA PRO A 139 8.44 -1.80 -6.44
C PRO A 139 8.35 -0.32 -6.06
N ASP A 140 7.31 0.05 -5.31
CA ASP A 140 7.22 1.34 -4.64
C ASP A 140 8.14 1.37 -3.42
N LEU A 141 8.29 0.21 -2.73
CA LEU A 141 9.17 0.06 -1.57
C LEU A 141 9.83 -1.33 -1.55
N VAL A 142 11.09 -1.34 -1.16
CA VAL A 142 11.88 -2.54 -0.86
C VAL A 142 12.12 -2.61 0.65
N VAL A 143 11.69 -3.70 1.28
CA VAL A 143 12.14 -4.10 2.63
C VAL A 143 13.35 -4.98 2.42
N LEU A 144 14.52 -4.55 2.91
CA LEU A 144 15.81 -5.14 2.56
C LEU A 144 16.59 -5.54 3.83
N ASP A 145 16.85 -6.83 4.00
CA ASP A 145 17.88 -7.24 4.97
C ASP A 145 19.26 -6.76 4.50
N VAL A 146 20.00 -6.21 5.45
CA VAL A 146 21.38 -5.75 5.21
C VAL A 146 22.37 -6.93 5.13
N MET A 147 22.05 -8.05 5.78
CA MET A 147 22.94 -9.21 5.95
C MET A 147 22.57 -10.36 5.02
N LEU A 148 22.58 -10.12 3.71
CA LEU A 148 22.32 -11.16 2.72
C LEU A 148 23.58 -12.02 2.48
N PRO A 149 23.43 -13.32 2.09
CA PRO A 149 24.54 -14.25 1.96
C PRO A 149 25.47 -13.98 0.77
N ASP A 150 24.97 -13.34 -0.28
CA ASP A 150 25.68 -13.14 -1.56
C ASP A 150 26.17 -11.69 -1.75
N ILE A 151 25.36 -10.72 -1.40
CA ILE A 151 25.64 -9.28 -1.60
C ILE A 151 25.20 -8.52 -0.37
N ASN A 152 26.07 -7.61 0.11
CA ASN A 152 25.70 -6.72 1.21
C ASN A 152 24.55 -5.79 0.81
N GLY A 153 23.55 -5.61 1.70
CA GLY A 153 22.39 -4.73 1.46
C GLY A 153 22.78 -3.30 1.07
N ARG A 154 23.95 -2.80 1.52
CA ARG A 154 24.53 -1.51 1.07
C ARG A 154 24.75 -1.50 -0.46
N GLU A 155 25.29 -2.57 -1.01
CA GLU A 155 25.55 -2.67 -2.46
C GLU A 155 24.22 -2.76 -3.24
N VAL A 156 23.21 -3.45 -2.70
CA VAL A 156 21.86 -3.43 -3.28
C VAL A 156 21.30 -2.02 -3.33
N CYS A 157 21.40 -1.24 -2.25
CA CYS A 157 21.00 0.18 -2.23
C CYS A 157 21.70 0.98 -3.32
N GLN A 158 23.04 0.87 -3.42
CA GLN A 158 23.82 1.58 -4.42
C GLN A 158 23.43 1.21 -5.86
N ARG A 159 23.19 -0.07 -6.13
CA ARG A 159 22.73 -0.54 -7.45
C ARG A 159 21.36 0.00 -7.81
N VAL A 160 20.43 0.04 -6.87
CA VAL A 160 19.10 0.66 -7.08
C VAL A 160 19.25 2.15 -7.39
N ARG A 161 20.10 2.87 -6.67
CA ARG A 161 20.32 4.32 -6.88
C ARG A 161 21.17 4.66 -8.11
N SER A 162 21.92 3.69 -8.65
CA SER A 162 22.64 3.89 -9.91
C SER A 162 21.73 3.98 -11.13
N ASP A 163 20.50 3.50 -11.04
CA ASP A 163 19.49 3.58 -12.09
C ASP A 163 18.48 4.70 -11.77
N ARG A 164 18.58 5.81 -12.48
CA ARG A 164 17.68 6.97 -12.30
C ARG A 164 16.20 6.64 -12.47
N THR A 165 15.86 5.58 -13.18
CA THR A 165 14.47 5.15 -13.32
C THR A 165 13.90 4.58 -12.02
N MET A 166 14.75 4.30 -11.04
CA MET A 166 14.44 3.76 -9.71
C MET A 166 14.54 4.80 -8.58
N ASP A 167 14.74 6.08 -8.90
CA ASP A 167 14.89 7.14 -7.87
C ASP A 167 13.68 7.25 -6.93
N SER A 168 12.48 6.91 -7.42
CA SER A 168 11.24 6.91 -6.64
C SER A 168 11.09 5.71 -5.71
N VAL A 169 11.87 4.64 -5.88
CA VAL A 169 11.79 3.43 -5.04
C VAL A 169 12.25 3.75 -3.63
N ARG A 170 11.40 3.50 -2.64
CA ARG A 170 11.78 3.61 -1.22
C ARG A 170 12.52 2.34 -0.77
N ILE A 171 13.54 2.50 0.06
CA ILE A 171 14.30 1.38 0.62
C ILE A 171 14.27 1.50 2.14
N LEU A 172 13.64 0.51 2.79
CA LEU A 172 13.65 0.30 4.24
C LEU A 172 14.62 -0.85 4.55
N CYS A 173 15.76 -0.52 5.14
CA CYS A 173 16.74 -1.52 5.56
C CYS A 173 16.35 -2.14 6.90
N ILE A 174 16.55 -3.45 7.04
CA ILE A 174 16.36 -4.20 8.28
C ILE A 174 17.68 -4.86 8.65
N SER A 175 18.09 -4.82 9.93
CA SER A 175 19.29 -5.51 10.40
C SER A 175 19.25 -5.83 11.89
N GLY A 176 19.87 -6.95 12.29
CA GLY A 176 20.09 -7.30 13.69
C GLY A 176 21.25 -6.54 14.33
N MET A 177 22.20 -6.08 13.53
CA MET A 177 23.39 -5.35 14.01
C MET A 177 23.27 -3.86 13.67
N VAL A 178 23.16 -3.02 14.67
CA VAL A 178 22.99 -1.58 14.51
C VAL A 178 24.09 -0.86 15.28
N ASP A 179 25.00 -0.24 14.54
CA ASP A 179 25.76 0.88 15.03
C ASP A 179 25.43 2.14 14.20
N SER A 180 25.66 3.30 14.78
CA SER A 180 25.34 4.58 14.14
C SER A 180 26.14 4.81 12.84
N GLU A 181 27.34 4.22 12.74
CA GLU A 181 28.19 4.32 11.56
C GLU A 181 27.61 3.54 10.38
N LYS A 182 27.14 2.30 10.61
CA LYS A 182 26.48 1.49 9.58
C LYS A 182 25.18 2.11 9.10
N ILE A 183 24.38 2.70 9.99
CA ILE A 183 23.17 3.44 9.60
C ILE A 183 23.52 4.61 8.70
N ALA A 184 24.56 5.38 9.05
CA ALA A 184 25.02 6.50 8.23
C ALA A 184 25.49 6.02 6.85
N ASP A 185 26.22 4.93 6.79
CA ASP A 185 26.68 4.29 5.54
C ASP A 185 25.53 3.82 4.66
N LEU A 186 24.50 3.19 5.23
CA LEU A 186 23.31 2.76 4.49
C LEU A 186 22.53 3.95 3.94
N ARG A 187 22.41 5.04 4.70
CA ARG A 187 21.79 6.28 4.23
C ARG A 187 22.58 6.90 3.07
N LEU A 188 23.89 6.93 3.16
CA LEU A 188 24.76 7.39 2.07
C LEU A 188 24.66 6.50 0.84
N ALA A 189 24.41 5.20 1.02
CA ALA A 189 24.15 4.27 -0.07
C ALA A 189 22.76 4.43 -0.69
N GLY A 190 21.87 5.22 -0.08
CA GLY A 190 20.55 5.55 -0.62
C GLY A 190 19.36 4.89 0.08
N ALA A 191 19.56 4.27 1.26
CA ALA A 191 18.45 3.83 2.09
C ALA A 191 17.63 5.02 2.60
N ASN A 192 16.29 4.88 2.58
CA ASN A 192 15.39 5.93 3.05
C ASN A 192 15.12 5.82 4.55
N ASP A 193 15.08 4.60 5.08
CA ASP A 193 14.82 4.36 6.50
C ASP A 193 15.50 3.07 6.95
N PHE A 194 15.52 2.87 8.26
CA PHE A 194 16.15 1.74 8.91
C PHE A 194 15.31 1.20 10.06
N MET A 195 15.25 -0.14 10.22
CA MET A 195 14.61 -0.82 11.33
C MET A 195 15.52 -1.90 11.92
N GLN A 196 15.61 -1.94 13.24
CA GLN A 196 16.40 -2.95 13.96
C GLN A 196 15.58 -4.21 14.23
N LYS A 197 16.16 -5.39 13.97
CA LYS A 197 15.68 -6.68 14.48
C LYS A 197 16.04 -6.82 15.98
N PRO A 198 15.16 -7.35 16.85
CA PRO A 198 13.80 -7.82 16.57
C PRO A 198 12.77 -6.68 16.50
N PHE A 199 11.73 -6.86 15.68
CA PHE A 199 10.61 -5.93 15.57
C PHE A 199 9.27 -6.69 15.51
N THR A 200 8.17 -5.98 15.75
CA THR A 200 6.82 -6.53 15.55
C THR A 200 6.32 -6.27 14.13
N MET A 201 5.45 -7.14 13.62
CA MET A 201 4.86 -6.96 12.28
C MET A 201 4.04 -5.67 12.18
N ASP A 202 3.34 -5.28 13.24
CA ASP A 202 2.59 -4.01 13.30
C ASP A 202 3.53 -2.80 13.10
N ARG A 203 4.69 -2.81 13.77
CA ARG A 203 5.67 -1.74 13.64
C ARG A 203 6.29 -1.70 12.24
N LEU A 204 6.52 -2.86 11.63
CA LEU A 204 6.99 -2.93 10.25
C LEU A 204 5.94 -2.36 9.29
N LEU A 205 4.67 -2.77 9.45
CA LEU A 205 3.57 -2.30 8.63
C LEU A 205 3.37 -0.77 8.76
N GLU A 206 3.43 -0.22 9.99
CA GLU A 206 3.41 1.23 10.21
C GLU A 206 4.54 1.95 9.47
N ARG A 207 5.78 1.44 9.56
CA ARG A 207 6.94 2.03 8.88
C ARG A 207 6.80 2.01 7.36
N VAL A 208 6.32 0.90 6.80
CA VAL A 208 6.06 0.78 5.36
C VAL A 208 4.99 1.78 4.94
N CYS A 209 3.91 1.92 5.70
CA CYS A 209 2.87 2.91 5.43
C CYS A 209 3.41 4.35 5.46
N ASP A 210 4.24 4.69 6.46
CA ASP A 210 4.86 6.01 6.56
C ASP A 210 5.77 6.31 5.35
N GLN A 211 6.59 5.34 4.94
CA GLN A 211 7.49 5.50 3.79
C GLN A 211 6.74 5.65 2.45
N LEU A 212 5.57 5.04 2.34
CA LEU A 212 4.72 5.10 1.15
C LEU A 212 3.67 6.22 1.22
N GLU A 213 3.66 7.00 2.29
CA GLU A 213 2.71 8.10 2.53
C GLU A 213 1.24 7.64 2.43
N ILE A 214 0.95 6.44 2.96
CA ILE A 214 -0.39 5.87 3.00
C ILE A 214 -0.90 5.77 4.45
N ASP A 215 -2.23 5.71 4.60
CA ASP A 215 -2.87 5.63 5.92
C ASP A 215 -2.31 4.44 6.73
N ARG A 216 -2.04 4.66 8.02
CA ARG A 216 -1.65 3.56 8.93
C ARG A 216 -2.83 2.61 9.15
N PRO A 217 -2.55 1.32 9.41
CA PRO A 217 -3.61 0.38 9.78
C PRO A 217 -4.32 0.85 11.05
N ILE A 218 -5.63 0.63 11.10
CA ILE A 218 -6.39 0.91 12.32
C ILE A 218 -6.15 -0.24 13.28
N ALA A 219 -5.56 0.04 14.43
CA ALA A 219 -5.46 -0.94 15.50
C ALA A 219 -6.86 -1.45 15.86
N VAL A 220 -7.15 -2.71 15.57
CA VAL A 220 -8.36 -3.37 16.06
C VAL A 220 -8.07 -3.79 17.48
N ALA A 221 -8.67 -3.07 18.44
CA ALA A 221 -8.59 -3.42 19.86
C ALA A 221 -9.40 -4.68 20.15
#